data_ede888772812873348fd3256a1f7889e
#
_entry.id   ede888772812873348fd3256a1f7889e
#
_cell.length_a   1.000
_cell.length_b   1.000
_cell.length_c   1.000
_cell.angle_alpha   90.00
_cell.angle_beta   90.00
_cell.angle_gamma   90.00
#
_symmetry.space_group_name_H-M   'P 1'
#
loop_
_entity.id
_entity.type
_entity.pdbx_description
1 polymer ?
#
loop_
_entity_poly.entity_id
_entity_poly.type
_entity_poly.pdbx_seq_one_letter_code
_entity_poly.pdbx_strand_id
1 'polypeptide(L)'
;MLRKLLLLLFLFSFVLLNAQTDQDSLWVRENYTKKEIYIPMRDGVKLFTAVYTPKDMSEKHPILMNRTPYSCAPYGADFSGRLTGSHWKYYCRENYIIVIQDVRGRWMSEGEFVDVRPFIKDKKANNDIDEASDTYDAIDWIIKNLPNNNGNVGVFGISYPGFYSTMAAASGHPALKAVSPQAPVTEWFLGDDFHHNGAFFQMDGFSFYSGFGKPRPKPTTIGPSGFDFKIRDNYEFYLQAGTLKNLAKMMGDSIKFWKELYAHPNYDEWWKARNARNAMYNIKPAMLTVGGLFDAEDCYGAWNLYKAIEKQNPGIHNKLVMGPWSHGQWSSRDGTRMGNIQFGSNTALWYQNNIEIPFFNFYLKGKGTDPNLSEATIFFSGENQWHNFTQWPPANISNQPIYFQPNGNLSWNKPTASKSSSEYISDPAHPVPYTEDVHFQRTAAYMNDDQRFASRRTDVLTFQTDVLNEDLTLAGPVVADLAVSITGTDADFVVKIIDVFPDDFSYPNSAGQQGRAGGGSYPMGGYQMLVRGEIMRGKFRNSFETPAPFTPNKIEKVKFDLPDVAHTFKKGHRLMIQIQSSWFPLADRNPQKFVNIYEADITDFQKATIRIHHDATNSSNIILPVIK
;
A
#
# COMPACT_ATOMS: atom_id res chain seq x y z
N MET A 1 29.69 32.79 16.71
CA MET A 1 29.46 33.24 15.33
C MET A 1 28.85 32.16 14.45
N LEU A 2 29.35 30.94 14.45
CA LEU A 2 28.86 29.81 13.62
C LEU A 2 27.39 29.43 13.88
N ARG A 3 26.91 29.46 15.14
CA ARG A 3 25.49 29.15 15.48
C ARG A 3 24.50 30.19 14.92
N LYS A 4 24.88 31.46 14.83
CA LYS A 4 24.02 32.50 14.22
C LYS A 4 23.99 32.37 12.69
N LEU A 5 25.08 31.92 12.09
CA LEU A 5 25.17 31.68 10.64
C LEU A 5 24.31 30.47 10.22
N LEU A 6 24.32 29.39 11.00
CA LEU A 6 23.48 28.21 10.76
C LEU A 6 21.97 28.48 10.95
N LEU A 7 21.60 29.29 11.95
CA LEU A 7 20.20 29.73 12.11
C LEU A 7 19.75 30.65 10.96
N LEU A 8 20.62 31.52 10.48
CA LEU A 8 20.35 32.35 9.31
C LEU A 8 20.19 31.52 8.02
N LEU A 9 21.02 30.49 7.83
CA LEU A 9 20.90 29.57 6.69
C LEU A 9 19.60 28.75 6.76
N PHE A 10 19.19 28.32 7.97
CA PHE A 10 17.93 27.58 8.16
C PHE A 10 16.70 28.49 7.95
N LEU A 11 16.73 29.70 8.44
CA LEU A 11 15.72 30.72 8.19
C LEU A 11 15.67 31.11 6.70
N PHE A 12 16.82 31.24 6.06
CA PHE A 12 16.88 31.56 4.63
C PHE A 12 16.34 30.45 3.74
N SER A 13 16.60 29.16 4.08
CA SER A 13 16.04 28.02 3.34
C SER A 13 14.52 27.88 3.55
N PHE A 14 14.01 28.18 4.75
CA PHE A 14 12.57 28.19 5.04
C PHE A 14 11.85 29.34 4.34
N VAL A 15 12.47 30.52 4.27
CA VAL A 15 11.96 31.67 3.53
C VAL A 15 11.96 31.42 2.01
N LEU A 16 12.99 30.76 1.48
CA LEU A 16 13.07 30.41 0.05
C LEU A 16 12.02 29.35 -0.34
N LEU A 17 11.76 28.36 0.51
CA LEU A 17 10.72 27.35 0.25
C LEU A 17 9.31 27.97 0.28
N ASN A 18 9.02 28.84 1.22
CA ASN A 18 7.74 29.55 1.25
C ASN A 18 7.60 30.52 0.07
N ALA A 19 8.65 31.24 -0.29
CA ALA A 19 8.66 32.12 -1.44
C ALA A 19 8.42 31.37 -2.76
N GLN A 20 8.99 30.18 -2.92
CA GLN A 20 8.79 29.34 -4.11
C GLN A 20 7.34 28.82 -4.19
N THR A 21 6.76 28.41 -3.06
CA THR A 21 5.36 27.95 -3.01
C THR A 21 4.39 29.07 -3.32
N ASP A 22 4.66 30.28 -2.85
CA ASP A 22 3.87 31.47 -3.16
C ASP A 22 3.96 31.84 -4.65
N GLN A 23 5.15 31.77 -5.24
CA GLN A 23 5.34 32.01 -6.68
C GLN A 23 4.61 30.97 -7.55
N ASP A 24 4.66 29.68 -7.20
CA ASP A 24 3.95 28.65 -7.93
C ASP A 24 2.41 28.85 -7.81
N SER A 25 1.91 29.25 -6.64
CA SER A 25 0.50 29.56 -6.42
C SER A 25 0.04 30.77 -7.26
N LEU A 26 0.83 31.85 -7.24
CA LEU A 26 0.56 33.02 -8.07
C LEU A 26 0.53 32.66 -9.56
N TRP A 27 1.53 31.92 -10.03
CA TRP A 27 1.60 31.50 -11.42
C TRP A 27 0.38 30.71 -11.86
N VAL A 28 -0.09 29.73 -11.06
CA VAL A 28 -1.29 28.95 -11.37
C VAL A 28 -2.52 29.86 -11.47
N ARG A 29 -2.73 30.79 -10.55
CA ARG A 29 -3.84 31.75 -10.56
C ARG A 29 -3.77 32.70 -11.77
N GLU A 30 -2.59 33.10 -12.18
CA GLU A 30 -2.39 33.93 -13.36
C GLU A 30 -2.64 33.20 -14.68
N ASN A 31 -2.31 31.91 -14.75
CA ASN A 31 -2.35 31.14 -15.99
C ASN A 31 -3.55 30.19 -16.13
N TYR A 32 -4.33 29.99 -15.06
CA TYR A 32 -5.48 29.09 -15.03
C TYR A 32 -6.78 29.80 -14.61
N THR A 33 -7.88 29.26 -15.10
CA THR A 33 -9.22 29.56 -14.58
C THR A 33 -9.78 28.34 -13.86
N LYS A 34 -10.54 28.54 -12.79
CA LYS A 34 -11.27 27.49 -12.11
C LYS A 34 -12.76 27.60 -12.41
N LYS A 35 -13.39 26.45 -12.71
CA LYS A 35 -14.85 26.34 -12.86
C LYS A 35 -15.34 25.11 -12.07
N GLU A 36 -16.41 25.27 -11.33
CA GLU A 36 -17.10 24.19 -10.64
C GLU A 36 -18.39 23.86 -11.40
N ILE A 37 -18.60 22.57 -11.67
CA ILE A 37 -19.72 22.09 -12.50
C ILE A 37 -20.31 20.81 -11.89
N TYR A 38 -21.58 20.58 -12.18
CA TYR A 38 -22.25 19.32 -11.93
C TYR A 38 -22.40 18.55 -13.24
N ILE A 39 -21.75 17.40 -13.35
CA ILE A 39 -21.83 16.54 -14.52
C ILE A 39 -22.95 15.51 -14.30
N PRO A 40 -23.99 15.46 -15.14
CA PRO A 40 -25.04 14.47 -15.03
C PRO A 40 -24.55 13.10 -15.51
N MET A 41 -24.80 12.08 -14.69
CA MET A 41 -24.58 10.67 -15.05
C MET A 41 -25.81 10.11 -15.75
N ARG A 42 -25.69 8.93 -16.36
CA ARG A 42 -26.77 8.28 -17.15
C ARG A 42 -28.06 8.01 -16.37
N ASP A 43 -27.98 7.87 -15.04
CA ASP A 43 -29.11 7.71 -14.13
C ASP A 43 -29.67 9.02 -13.58
N GLY A 44 -29.15 10.17 -14.04
CA GLY A 44 -29.57 11.50 -13.64
C GLY A 44 -28.89 12.07 -12.39
N VAL A 45 -28.11 11.26 -11.65
CA VAL A 45 -27.30 11.73 -10.52
C VAL A 45 -26.21 12.67 -11.03
N LYS A 46 -25.91 13.73 -10.28
CA LYS A 46 -24.93 14.75 -10.68
C LYS A 46 -23.68 14.68 -9.80
N LEU A 47 -22.52 14.55 -10.46
CA LEU A 47 -21.23 14.52 -9.79
C LEU A 47 -20.55 15.89 -9.84
N PHE A 48 -20.14 16.38 -8.69
CA PHE A 48 -19.45 17.65 -8.54
C PHE A 48 -18.02 17.55 -9.05
N THR A 49 -17.63 18.49 -9.90
CA THR A 49 -16.35 18.47 -10.59
C THR A 49 -15.73 19.85 -10.59
N ALA A 50 -14.50 19.96 -10.08
CA ALA A 50 -13.66 21.15 -10.19
C ALA A 50 -12.76 21.01 -11.43
N VAL A 51 -12.85 22.00 -12.31
CA VAL A 51 -12.07 22.04 -13.57
C VAL A 51 -11.15 23.25 -13.56
N TYR A 52 -9.88 23.01 -13.78
CA TYR A 52 -8.84 24.04 -13.92
C TYR A 52 -8.36 24.03 -15.37
N THR A 53 -8.64 25.13 -16.10
CA THR A 53 -8.35 25.26 -17.53
C THR A 53 -7.27 26.28 -17.75
N PRO A 54 -6.22 26.00 -18.57
CA PRO A 54 -5.26 27.00 -18.99
C PRO A 54 -5.95 28.20 -19.67
N LYS A 55 -5.47 29.40 -19.40
CA LYS A 55 -5.93 30.62 -20.10
C LYS A 55 -5.35 30.74 -21.51
N ASP A 56 -4.30 29.99 -21.78
CA ASP A 56 -3.74 29.90 -23.13
C ASP A 56 -4.74 29.21 -24.07
N MET A 57 -5.13 29.90 -25.11
CA MET A 57 -6.05 29.44 -26.16
C MET A 57 -5.35 29.18 -27.47
N SER A 58 -4.03 29.26 -27.54
CA SER A 58 -3.23 29.09 -28.75
C SER A 58 -3.15 27.65 -29.24
N GLU A 59 -3.30 26.69 -28.34
CA GLU A 59 -3.32 25.24 -28.62
C GLU A 59 -4.47 24.55 -27.89
N LYS A 60 -4.80 23.32 -28.31
CA LYS A 60 -5.72 22.44 -27.59
C LYS A 60 -4.97 21.67 -26.54
N HIS A 61 -5.58 21.51 -25.36
CA HIS A 61 -4.95 20.93 -24.17
C HIS A 61 -5.47 19.53 -23.85
N PRO A 62 -4.60 18.61 -23.43
CA PRO A 62 -5.04 17.31 -22.92
C PRO A 62 -5.70 17.45 -21.55
N ILE A 63 -6.52 16.47 -21.21
CA ILE A 63 -7.22 16.42 -19.94
C ILE A 63 -6.53 15.39 -19.04
N LEU A 64 -6.24 15.77 -17.78
CA LEU A 64 -5.80 14.86 -16.74
C LEU A 64 -6.81 14.88 -15.60
N MET A 65 -7.44 13.72 -15.34
CA MET A 65 -8.54 13.58 -14.42
C MET A 65 -8.15 12.75 -13.18
N ASN A 66 -8.62 13.20 -12.03
CA ASN A 66 -8.57 12.46 -10.77
C ASN A 66 -9.98 12.38 -10.17
N ARG A 67 -10.47 11.19 -9.91
CA ARG A 67 -11.70 10.93 -9.18
C ARG A 67 -11.37 10.56 -7.74
N THR A 68 -12.04 11.19 -6.76
CA THR A 68 -11.64 11.08 -5.36
C THR A 68 -12.82 11.03 -4.39
N PRO A 69 -12.76 10.19 -3.34
CA PRO A 69 -13.71 10.24 -2.25
C PRO A 69 -13.29 11.24 -1.17
N TYR A 70 -12.10 11.88 -1.31
CA TYR A 70 -11.45 12.71 -0.30
C TYR A 70 -11.66 14.21 -0.47
N SER A 71 -12.46 14.67 -1.43
CA SER A 71 -12.80 16.07 -1.69
C SER A 71 -12.06 16.74 -2.84
N CYS A 72 -12.80 17.48 -3.67
CA CYS A 72 -12.30 18.44 -4.65
C CYS A 72 -11.87 19.77 -4.03
N ALA A 73 -11.95 19.91 -2.70
CA ALA A 73 -11.68 21.18 -2.01
C ALA A 73 -10.38 21.87 -2.49
N PRO A 74 -10.33 23.21 -2.39
CA PRO A 74 -11.35 24.12 -1.85
C PRO A 74 -12.54 24.28 -2.79
N TYR A 75 -13.73 24.43 -2.23
CA TYR A 75 -14.95 24.78 -2.98
C TYR A 75 -15.03 26.29 -3.16
N GLY A 76 -15.72 26.74 -4.25
CA GLY A 76 -15.82 28.15 -4.61
C GLY A 76 -14.62 28.64 -5.42
N ALA A 77 -14.26 29.91 -5.26
CA ALA A 77 -13.29 30.59 -6.12
C ALA A 77 -11.82 30.22 -5.88
N ASP A 78 -11.51 29.62 -4.72
CA ASP A 78 -10.13 29.34 -4.35
C ASP A 78 -9.55 28.17 -5.11
N PHE A 79 -8.26 28.27 -5.43
CA PHE A 79 -7.52 27.23 -6.13
C PHE A 79 -6.97 26.17 -5.18
N SER A 80 -6.96 24.91 -5.61
CA SER A 80 -6.42 23.81 -4.81
C SER A 80 -4.90 23.96 -4.63
N GLY A 81 -4.44 23.86 -3.38
CA GLY A 81 -3.01 23.79 -3.07
C GLY A 81 -2.31 22.56 -3.66
N ARG A 82 -3.08 21.52 -4.05
CA ARG A 82 -2.53 20.35 -4.76
C ARG A 82 -1.86 20.74 -6.07
N LEU A 83 -2.37 21.76 -6.77
CA LEU A 83 -1.83 22.20 -8.08
C LEU A 83 -0.41 22.77 -8.00
N THR A 84 0.04 23.14 -6.80
CA THR A 84 1.35 23.78 -6.57
C THR A 84 2.27 22.97 -5.66
N GLY A 85 1.70 22.12 -4.80
CA GLY A 85 2.43 21.43 -3.74
C GLY A 85 3.04 20.08 -4.11
N SER A 86 2.58 19.42 -5.15
CA SER A 86 2.95 18.06 -5.56
C SER A 86 3.36 18.01 -7.04
N HIS A 87 3.46 16.80 -7.60
CA HIS A 87 3.74 16.61 -9.03
C HIS A 87 2.71 17.26 -9.98
N TRP A 88 1.49 17.57 -9.52
CA TRP A 88 0.47 18.31 -10.30
C TRP A 88 0.97 19.60 -10.93
N LYS A 89 1.89 20.32 -10.28
CA LYS A 89 2.46 21.55 -10.83
C LYS A 89 3.15 21.34 -12.18
N TYR A 90 3.72 20.15 -12.43
CA TYR A 90 4.33 19.83 -13.71
C TYR A 90 3.28 19.78 -14.82
N TYR A 91 2.13 19.16 -14.56
CA TYR A 91 1.03 19.12 -15.50
C TYR A 91 0.41 20.51 -15.73
N CYS A 92 0.34 21.34 -14.70
CA CYS A 92 -0.05 22.74 -14.86
C CYS A 92 0.94 23.50 -15.75
N ARG A 93 2.25 23.32 -15.54
CA ARG A 93 3.29 23.95 -16.39
C ARG A 93 3.27 23.43 -17.81
N GLU A 94 2.78 22.23 -18.03
CA GLU A 94 2.57 21.60 -19.34
C GLU A 94 1.18 21.91 -19.95
N ASN A 95 0.45 22.88 -19.41
CA ASN A 95 -0.86 23.32 -19.90
C ASN A 95 -1.92 22.20 -20.01
N TYR A 96 -1.98 21.28 -19.05
CA TYR A 96 -3.07 20.32 -18.96
C TYR A 96 -4.35 20.97 -18.41
N ILE A 97 -5.50 20.58 -18.93
CA ILE A 97 -6.77 20.78 -18.22
C ILE A 97 -6.83 19.79 -17.08
N ILE A 98 -6.87 20.29 -15.86
CA ILE A 98 -6.94 19.46 -14.65
C ILE A 98 -8.39 19.31 -14.21
N VAL A 99 -8.83 18.07 -14.03
CA VAL A 99 -10.19 17.74 -13.60
C VAL A 99 -10.12 16.95 -12.30
N ILE A 100 -10.75 17.45 -11.23
CA ILE A 100 -10.87 16.75 -9.95
C ILE A 100 -12.36 16.58 -9.67
N GLN A 101 -12.81 15.33 -9.50
CA GLN A 101 -14.22 14.99 -9.32
C GLN A 101 -14.46 14.31 -7.98
N ASP A 102 -15.40 14.85 -7.19
CA ASP A 102 -15.98 14.14 -6.05
C ASP A 102 -16.75 12.92 -6.58
N VAL A 103 -16.45 11.72 -6.09
CA VAL A 103 -17.17 10.52 -6.51
C VAL A 103 -18.60 10.49 -5.95
N ARG A 104 -19.45 9.66 -6.53
CA ARG A 104 -20.85 9.47 -6.17
C ARG A 104 -21.06 9.32 -4.66
N GLY A 105 -21.98 10.11 -4.09
CA GLY A 105 -22.32 10.09 -2.68
C GLY A 105 -21.24 10.64 -1.74
N ARG A 106 -20.22 11.30 -2.28
CA ARG A 106 -19.15 11.93 -1.47
C ARG A 106 -19.15 13.45 -1.69
N TRP A 107 -18.88 14.18 -0.59
CA TRP A 107 -18.74 15.63 -0.56
C TRP A 107 -19.88 16.36 -1.27
N MET A 108 -19.62 17.06 -2.36
CA MET A 108 -20.62 17.83 -3.09
C MET A 108 -21.34 17.02 -4.19
N SER A 109 -20.96 15.78 -4.43
CA SER A 109 -21.65 14.89 -5.37
C SER A 109 -22.92 14.29 -4.78
N GLU A 110 -23.92 14.12 -5.64
CA GLU A 110 -25.19 13.45 -5.33
C GLU A 110 -25.04 11.91 -5.35
N GLY A 111 -26.10 11.21 -5.00
CA GLY A 111 -26.21 9.75 -5.02
C GLY A 111 -25.73 9.07 -3.75
N GLU A 112 -25.66 7.74 -3.78
CA GLU A 112 -25.23 6.90 -2.66
C GLU A 112 -23.78 6.43 -2.84
N PHE A 113 -22.94 6.62 -1.83
CA PHE A 113 -21.60 6.07 -1.78
C PHE A 113 -21.65 4.59 -1.42
N VAL A 114 -20.89 3.80 -2.17
CA VAL A 114 -20.64 2.37 -1.88
C VAL A 114 -19.14 2.15 -1.91
N ASP A 115 -18.62 1.60 -0.82
CA ASP A 115 -17.19 1.30 -0.69
C ASP A 115 -16.76 0.28 -1.75
N VAL A 116 -15.65 0.59 -2.48
CA VAL A 116 -15.13 -0.22 -3.59
C VAL A 116 -16.26 -0.87 -4.39
N ARG A 117 -17.16 -0.03 -4.91
CA ARG A 117 -18.38 -0.45 -5.59
C ARG A 117 -18.11 -1.57 -6.60
N PRO A 118 -18.83 -2.70 -6.50
CA PRO A 118 -18.69 -3.82 -7.43
C PRO A 118 -18.84 -3.39 -8.89
N PHE A 119 -17.96 -3.93 -9.75
CA PHE A 119 -18.06 -3.75 -11.18
C PHE A 119 -19.20 -4.59 -11.76
N ILE A 120 -20.01 -3.99 -12.63
CA ILE A 120 -21.09 -4.66 -13.34
C ILE A 120 -20.63 -4.96 -14.76
N LYS A 121 -20.41 -6.25 -15.06
CA LYS A 121 -19.93 -6.69 -16.36
C LYS A 121 -20.95 -6.44 -17.48
N ASP A 122 -22.18 -6.87 -17.26
CA ASP A 122 -23.24 -6.86 -18.26
C ASP A 122 -24.33 -5.86 -17.86
N LYS A 123 -24.07 -4.56 -18.09
CA LYS A 123 -25.03 -3.49 -17.84
C LYS A 123 -26.17 -3.56 -18.84
N LYS A 124 -27.42 -3.67 -18.35
CA LYS A 124 -28.63 -3.80 -19.15
C LYS A 124 -29.53 -2.57 -19.15
N ALA A 125 -29.39 -1.72 -18.13
CA ALA A 125 -30.19 -0.54 -17.93
C ALA A 125 -29.36 0.67 -17.48
N ASN A 126 -29.93 1.88 -17.60
CA ASN A 126 -29.22 3.11 -17.19
C ASN A 126 -28.95 3.17 -15.67
N ASN A 127 -29.71 2.43 -14.87
CA ASN A 127 -29.50 2.31 -13.43
C ASN A 127 -28.47 1.22 -13.04
N ASP A 128 -27.94 0.47 -13.98
CA ASP A 128 -26.80 -0.43 -13.76
C ASP A 128 -25.52 0.42 -13.74
N ILE A 129 -25.29 1.09 -12.63
CA ILE A 129 -24.18 2.04 -12.46
C ILE A 129 -23.07 1.47 -11.60
N ASP A 130 -21.85 1.76 -11.99
CA ASP A 130 -20.63 1.52 -11.24
C ASP A 130 -19.61 2.65 -11.51
N GLU A 131 -18.41 2.54 -10.95
CA GLU A 131 -17.38 3.58 -11.10
C GLU A 131 -16.84 3.67 -12.53
N ALA A 132 -16.89 2.58 -13.30
CA ALA A 132 -16.51 2.59 -14.71
C ALA A 132 -17.55 3.36 -15.56
N SER A 133 -18.84 3.15 -15.30
CA SER A 133 -19.90 3.89 -16.00
C SER A 133 -19.92 5.37 -15.66
N ASP A 134 -19.72 5.72 -14.36
CA ASP A 134 -19.60 7.12 -13.95
C ASP A 134 -18.38 7.81 -14.60
N THR A 135 -17.27 7.09 -14.73
CA THR A 135 -16.09 7.61 -15.43
C THR A 135 -16.36 7.81 -16.91
N TYR A 136 -17.04 6.85 -17.55
CA TYR A 136 -17.44 6.98 -18.96
C TYR A 136 -18.26 8.25 -19.19
N ASP A 137 -19.33 8.41 -18.42
CA ASP A 137 -20.26 9.55 -18.55
C ASP A 137 -19.57 10.89 -18.26
N ALA A 138 -18.67 10.91 -17.26
CA ALA A 138 -17.90 12.10 -16.95
C ALA A 138 -16.95 12.49 -18.10
N ILE A 139 -16.22 11.54 -18.67
CA ILE A 139 -15.31 11.79 -19.79
C ILE A 139 -16.12 12.24 -21.03
N ASP A 140 -17.21 11.57 -21.35
CA ASP A 140 -18.07 11.92 -22.50
C ASP A 140 -18.59 13.35 -22.40
N TRP A 141 -19.04 13.74 -21.21
CA TRP A 141 -19.50 15.10 -20.94
C TRP A 141 -18.36 16.13 -21.06
N ILE A 142 -17.21 15.84 -20.49
CA ILE A 142 -16.04 16.73 -20.44
C ILE A 142 -15.53 17.05 -21.83
N ILE A 143 -15.31 16.05 -22.68
CA ILE A 143 -14.79 16.27 -24.03
C ILE A 143 -15.75 17.05 -24.93
N LYS A 144 -17.07 16.94 -24.68
CA LYS A 144 -18.11 17.67 -25.45
C LYS A 144 -18.31 19.10 -24.99
N ASN A 145 -18.09 19.40 -23.72
CA ASN A 145 -18.51 20.66 -23.09
C ASN A 145 -17.35 21.56 -22.64
N LEU A 146 -16.14 21.03 -22.41
CA LEU A 146 -15.01 21.88 -22.09
C LEU A 146 -14.38 22.43 -23.37
N PRO A 147 -14.21 23.77 -23.48
CA PRO A 147 -13.57 24.36 -24.64
C PRO A 147 -12.08 24.02 -24.65
N ASN A 148 -11.50 24.08 -25.84
CA ASN A 148 -10.06 24.00 -26.07
C ASN A 148 -9.38 22.71 -25.59
N ASN A 149 -10.14 21.60 -25.41
CA ASN A 149 -9.56 20.30 -25.17
C ASN A 149 -9.15 19.63 -26.51
N ASN A 150 -8.14 18.74 -26.44
CA ASN A 150 -7.64 18.00 -27.59
C ASN A 150 -8.33 16.63 -27.80
N GLY A 151 -9.31 16.29 -26.99
CA GLY A 151 -10.04 15.01 -27.03
C GLY A 151 -9.32 13.83 -26.38
N ASN A 152 -8.13 14.00 -25.82
CA ASN A 152 -7.39 12.95 -25.12
C ASN A 152 -7.49 13.14 -23.60
N VAL A 153 -7.83 12.06 -22.90
CA VAL A 153 -8.00 12.02 -21.44
C VAL A 153 -7.04 11.02 -20.83
N GLY A 154 -6.36 11.44 -19.78
CA GLY A 154 -5.65 10.58 -18.84
C GLY A 154 -6.35 10.54 -17.49
N VAL A 155 -6.25 9.42 -16.79
CA VAL A 155 -6.76 9.27 -15.41
C VAL A 155 -5.65 8.72 -14.53
N PHE A 156 -5.46 9.29 -13.34
CA PHE A 156 -4.55 8.74 -12.34
C PHE A 156 -5.05 9.01 -10.93
N GLY A 157 -4.55 8.25 -9.99
CA GLY A 157 -4.85 8.42 -8.59
C GLY A 157 -4.08 7.44 -7.72
N ILE A 158 -3.86 7.83 -6.47
CA ILE A 158 -3.13 7.07 -5.45
C ILE A 158 -4.14 6.55 -4.44
N SER A 159 -4.00 5.26 -4.01
CA SER A 159 -4.84 4.68 -2.96
C SER A 159 -6.28 4.43 -3.44
N TYR A 160 -7.29 4.87 -2.71
CA TYR A 160 -8.68 4.84 -3.17
C TYR A 160 -8.88 5.52 -4.55
N PRO A 161 -8.29 6.71 -4.85
CA PRO A 161 -8.23 7.23 -6.23
C PRO A 161 -7.51 6.31 -7.23
N GLY A 162 -6.62 5.42 -6.77
CA GLY A 162 -6.05 4.33 -7.56
C GLY A 162 -7.08 3.28 -7.96
N PHE A 163 -8.00 2.91 -7.05
CA PHE A 163 -9.17 2.11 -7.39
C PHE A 163 -10.05 2.78 -8.45
N TYR A 164 -10.36 4.07 -8.32
CA TYR A 164 -11.14 4.78 -9.33
C TYR A 164 -10.41 4.85 -10.68
N SER A 165 -9.08 4.95 -10.66
CA SER A 165 -8.28 4.88 -11.90
C SER A 165 -8.34 3.47 -12.52
N THR A 166 -8.31 2.42 -11.72
CA THR A 166 -8.51 1.04 -12.17
C THR A 166 -9.88 0.88 -12.84
N MET A 167 -10.95 1.39 -12.21
CA MET A 167 -12.30 1.37 -12.79
C MET A 167 -12.42 2.25 -14.05
N ALA A 168 -11.67 3.36 -14.11
CA ALA A 168 -11.61 4.18 -15.30
C ALA A 168 -11.08 3.39 -16.51
N ALA A 169 -10.03 2.58 -16.35
CA ALA A 169 -9.51 1.72 -17.40
C ALA A 169 -10.58 0.77 -17.96
N ALA A 170 -11.46 0.25 -17.07
CA ALA A 170 -12.58 -0.62 -17.45
C ALA A 170 -13.76 0.12 -18.09
N SER A 171 -13.76 1.46 -18.14
CA SER A 171 -14.86 2.26 -18.73
C SER A 171 -15.02 2.05 -20.24
N GLY A 172 -13.93 1.74 -20.94
CA GLY A 172 -13.93 1.56 -22.38
C GLY A 172 -14.15 2.84 -23.19
N HIS A 173 -14.05 4.03 -22.59
CA HIS A 173 -14.28 5.29 -23.31
C HIS A 173 -13.17 5.57 -24.31
N PRO A 174 -13.48 5.89 -25.62
CA PRO A 174 -12.48 6.01 -26.68
C PRO A 174 -11.50 7.18 -26.50
N ALA A 175 -11.90 8.24 -25.78
CA ALA A 175 -11.03 9.37 -25.45
C ALA A 175 -10.02 9.07 -24.33
N LEU A 176 -10.20 8.01 -23.56
CA LEU A 176 -9.28 7.60 -22.50
C LEU A 176 -8.06 6.91 -23.11
N LYS A 177 -6.91 7.57 -23.09
CA LYS A 177 -5.67 7.13 -23.75
C LYS A 177 -4.65 6.55 -22.78
N ALA A 178 -4.59 7.05 -21.56
CA ALA A 178 -3.59 6.67 -20.57
C ALA A 178 -4.21 6.60 -19.17
N VAL A 179 -3.86 5.58 -18.39
CA VAL A 179 -4.34 5.41 -17.02
C VAL A 179 -3.19 4.97 -16.13
N SER A 180 -3.05 5.65 -14.98
CA SER A 180 -2.06 5.27 -13.97
C SER A 180 -2.72 5.00 -12.62
N PRO A 181 -3.11 3.74 -12.33
CA PRO A 181 -3.46 3.30 -10.99
C PRO A 181 -2.20 3.27 -10.14
N GLN A 182 -2.18 4.04 -9.06
CA GLN A 182 -1.02 4.16 -8.18
C GLN A 182 -1.41 3.69 -6.78
N ALA A 183 -0.66 2.74 -6.19
CA ALA A 183 -1.06 2.03 -4.98
C ALA A 183 -2.57 1.75 -4.98
N PRO A 184 -3.09 1.05 -6.00
CA PRO A 184 -4.52 0.90 -6.15
C PRO A 184 -5.08 -0.09 -5.15
N VAL A 185 -6.14 0.29 -4.44
CA VAL A 185 -6.99 -0.66 -3.72
C VAL A 185 -7.59 -1.66 -4.72
N THR A 186 -7.34 -2.95 -4.52
CA THR A 186 -7.85 -4.01 -5.41
C THR A 186 -8.59 -5.11 -4.69
N GLU A 187 -8.19 -5.45 -3.45
CA GLU A 187 -8.70 -6.62 -2.74
C GLU A 187 -8.52 -6.48 -1.21
N TRP A 188 -9.58 -6.12 -0.52
CA TRP A 188 -9.55 -5.79 0.91
C TRP A 188 -9.61 -6.98 1.88
N PHE A 189 -9.74 -8.21 1.41
CA PHE A 189 -9.71 -9.39 2.29
C PHE A 189 -8.36 -10.12 2.27
N LEU A 190 -7.63 -10.00 1.16
CA LEU A 190 -6.40 -10.78 0.95
C LEU A 190 -5.12 -9.99 1.18
N GLY A 191 -5.11 -8.67 0.96
CA GLY A 191 -3.82 -8.00 1.08
C GLY A 191 -3.76 -6.47 0.91
N ASP A 192 -4.90 -5.78 0.67
CA ASP A 192 -4.93 -4.32 0.65
C ASP A 192 -5.62 -3.80 1.92
N ASP A 193 -5.17 -2.67 2.46
CA ASP A 193 -5.71 -1.88 3.58
C ASP A 193 -6.12 -2.68 4.82
N PHE A 194 -7.29 -3.37 4.78
CA PHE A 194 -8.04 -3.76 5.97
C PHE A 194 -7.91 -5.21 6.38
N HIS A 195 -7.50 -6.12 5.48
CA HIS A 195 -7.15 -7.48 5.87
C HIS A 195 -5.95 -7.97 5.07
N HIS A 196 -5.13 -8.76 5.73
CA HIS A 196 -4.09 -9.54 5.09
C HIS A 196 -4.30 -11.02 5.41
N ASN A 197 -4.55 -11.82 4.39
CA ASN A 197 -4.82 -13.25 4.52
C ASN A 197 -5.85 -13.58 5.64
N GLY A 198 -6.90 -12.77 5.73
CA GLY A 198 -7.99 -12.90 6.69
C GLY A 198 -7.72 -12.39 8.11
N ALA A 199 -6.55 -11.85 8.40
CA ALA A 199 -6.28 -11.09 9.62
C ALA A 199 -6.72 -9.64 9.43
N PHE A 200 -7.50 -9.08 10.36
CA PHE A 200 -8.04 -7.73 10.24
C PHE A 200 -7.04 -6.69 10.72
N PHE A 201 -6.70 -5.72 9.87
CA PHE A 201 -5.83 -4.59 10.20
C PHE A 201 -6.65 -3.52 10.94
N GLN A 202 -6.91 -3.84 12.21
CA GLN A 202 -7.84 -3.09 13.06
C GLN A 202 -7.45 -1.62 13.24
N MET A 203 -6.17 -1.30 13.29
CA MET A 203 -5.70 0.06 13.50
C MET A 203 -6.06 0.95 12.33
N ASP A 204 -5.80 0.50 11.11
CA ASP A 204 -6.14 1.22 9.89
C ASP A 204 -7.66 1.23 9.68
N GLY A 205 -8.33 0.09 9.78
CA GLY A 205 -9.78 -0.01 9.62
C GLY A 205 -10.55 0.88 10.58
N PHE A 206 -10.24 0.85 11.88
CA PHE A 206 -10.95 1.65 12.86
C PHE A 206 -10.66 3.15 12.73
N SER A 207 -9.40 3.56 12.59
CA SER A 207 -9.05 4.98 12.47
C SER A 207 -9.63 5.61 11.22
N PHE A 208 -9.55 4.92 10.08
CA PHE A 208 -10.06 5.40 8.80
C PHE A 208 -11.59 5.52 8.80
N TYR A 209 -12.30 4.43 9.12
CA TYR A 209 -13.76 4.43 9.03
C TYR A 209 -14.44 5.28 10.10
N SER A 210 -13.81 5.53 11.24
CA SER A 210 -14.35 6.40 12.29
C SER A 210 -14.68 7.82 11.81
N GLY A 211 -13.98 8.29 10.77
CA GLY A 211 -14.25 9.56 10.09
C GLY A 211 -14.86 9.36 8.70
N PHE A 212 -14.14 8.61 7.85
CA PHE A 212 -14.49 8.43 6.44
C PHE A 212 -15.85 7.77 6.23
N GLY A 213 -16.19 6.74 7.02
CA GLY A 213 -17.41 5.96 6.87
C GLY A 213 -18.70 6.66 7.33
N LYS A 214 -18.61 7.84 7.97
CA LYS A 214 -19.80 8.54 8.48
C LYS A 214 -20.78 8.92 7.37
N PRO A 215 -22.10 8.75 7.58
CA PRO A 215 -23.12 9.01 6.57
C PRO A 215 -23.10 10.45 6.06
N ARG A 216 -23.37 10.60 4.78
CA ARG A 216 -23.56 11.90 4.10
C ARG A 216 -24.88 11.88 3.35
N PRO A 217 -25.98 12.24 4.01
CA PRO A 217 -27.32 12.12 3.42
C PRO A 217 -27.58 13.12 2.28
N LYS A 218 -26.74 14.14 2.15
CA LYS A 218 -26.83 15.17 1.09
C LYS A 218 -25.44 15.76 0.82
N PRO A 219 -25.25 16.43 -0.34
CA PRO A 219 -24.03 17.16 -0.65
C PRO A 219 -23.64 18.13 0.46
N THR A 220 -22.32 18.16 0.80
CA THR A 220 -21.77 19.01 1.85
C THR A 220 -20.29 19.29 1.64
N THR A 221 -19.85 20.49 2.02
CA THR A 221 -18.43 20.87 2.06
C THR A 221 -17.80 20.58 3.41
N ILE A 222 -18.59 20.17 4.42
CA ILE A 222 -18.12 19.93 5.78
C ILE A 222 -17.71 18.46 5.92
N GLY A 223 -16.46 18.22 6.27
CA GLY A 223 -15.95 16.90 6.58
C GLY A 223 -16.44 16.36 7.93
N PRO A 224 -16.57 15.04 8.09
CA PRO A 224 -16.87 14.45 9.40
C PRO A 224 -15.63 14.56 10.30
N SER A 225 -15.86 14.69 11.61
CA SER A 225 -14.81 14.50 12.60
C SER A 225 -14.49 13.00 12.74
N GLY A 226 -13.22 12.65 12.86
CA GLY A 226 -12.79 11.29 13.21
C GLY A 226 -13.13 10.92 14.67
N PHE A 227 -12.67 9.75 15.09
CA PHE A 227 -12.77 9.31 16.49
C PHE A 227 -11.82 10.14 17.37
N ASP A 228 -12.29 10.49 18.57
CA ASP A 228 -11.49 11.22 19.54
C ASP A 228 -10.72 10.24 20.45
N PHE A 229 -9.51 9.90 20.02
CA PHE A 229 -8.62 9.03 20.78
C PHE A 229 -8.10 9.76 22.03
N LYS A 230 -8.48 9.28 23.22
CA LYS A 230 -8.02 9.81 24.51
C LYS A 230 -6.62 9.32 24.89
N ILE A 231 -6.27 8.12 24.47
CA ILE A 231 -4.96 7.48 24.70
C ILE A 231 -4.13 7.68 23.44
N ARG A 232 -2.93 8.26 23.58
CA ARG A 232 -2.04 8.57 22.45
C ARG A 232 -1.07 7.46 22.08
N ASP A 233 -0.92 6.47 22.95
CA ASP A 233 -0.24 5.21 22.66
C ASP A 233 -1.24 4.28 21.96
N ASN A 234 -1.03 4.00 20.69
CA ASN A 234 -1.94 3.14 19.93
C ASN A 234 -1.93 1.69 20.45
N TYR A 235 -0.78 1.16 20.89
CA TYR A 235 -0.71 -0.17 21.49
C TYR A 235 -1.63 -0.25 22.71
N GLU A 236 -1.50 0.70 23.63
CA GLU A 236 -2.30 0.75 24.85
C GLU A 236 -3.78 0.97 24.55
N PHE A 237 -4.11 1.86 23.59
CA PHE A 237 -5.51 2.11 23.21
C PHE A 237 -6.21 0.83 22.74
N TYR A 238 -5.62 0.11 21.79
CA TYR A 238 -6.25 -1.10 21.25
C TYR A 238 -6.22 -2.28 22.24
N LEU A 239 -5.22 -2.34 23.11
CA LEU A 239 -5.16 -3.34 24.17
C LEU A 239 -6.31 -3.15 25.17
N GLN A 240 -6.57 -1.91 25.60
CA GLN A 240 -7.69 -1.56 26.49
C GLN A 240 -9.05 -1.71 25.82
N ALA A 241 -9.17 -1.41 24.54
CA ALA A 241 -10.40 -1.65 23.75
C ALA A 241 -10.77 -3.14 23.76
N GLY A 242 -9.78 -4.01 23.76
CA GLY A 242 -9.90 -5.45 24.02
C GLY A 242 -10.31 -6.24 22.80
N THR A 243 -11.57 -6.22 22.38
CA THR A 243 -12.12 -7.03 21.29
C THR A 243 -12.65 -6.17 20.14
N LEU A 244 -12.73 -6.75 18.93
CA LEU A 244 -13.36 -6.07 17.80
C LEU A 244 -14.83 -5.69 18.08
N LYS A 245 -15.54 -6.53 18.84
CA LYS A 245 -16.90 -6.25 19.33
C LYS A 245 -16.97 -4.94 20.13
N ASN A 246 -15.94 -4.63 20.93
CA ASN A 246 -15.88 -3.37 21.66
C ASN A 246 -15.53 -2.19 20.74
N LEU A 247 -14.62 -2.37 19.78
CA LEU A 247 -14.37 -1.35 18.75
C LEU A 247 -15.64 -1.02 17.96
N ALA A 248 -16.49 -2.03 17.65
CA ALA A 248 -17.78 -1.81 17.02
C ALA A 248 -18.71 -0.92 17.87
N LYS A 249 -18.75 -1.15 19.18
CA LYS A 249 -19.53 -0.29 20.09
C LYS A 249 -19.01 1.14 20.12
N MET A 250 -17.69 1.35 20.07
CA MET A 250 -17.06 2.68 20.00
C MET A 250 -17.35 3.36 18.66
N MET A 251 -17.37 2.61 17.56
CA MET A 251 -17.69 3.09 16.22
C MET A 251 -19.15 3.55 16.11
N GLY A 252 -20.06 2.90 16.83
CA GLY A 252 -21.50 3.12 16.77
C GLY A 252 -22.17 2.55 15.52
N ASP A 253 -23.48 2.76 15.41
CA ASP A 253 -24.31 2.08 14.40
C ASP A 253 -24.46 2.81 13.07
N SER A 254 -23.87 3.98 12.90
CA SER A 254 -24.11 4.81 11.72
C SER A 254 -23.29 4.43 10.49
N ILE A 255 -22.19 3.68 10.66
CA ILE A 255 -21.26 3.37 9.58
C ILE A 255 -21.63 2.05 8.93
N LYS A 256 -22.18 2.12 7.70
CA LYS A 256 -22.69 0.97 6.95
C LYS A 256 -21.61 -0.06 6.69
N PHE A 257 -20.45 0.36 6.15
CA PHE A 257 -19.36 -0.56 5.82
C PHE A 257 -18.85 -1.33 7.04
N TRP A 258 -18.81 -0.69 8.21
CA TRP A 258 -18.38 -1.38 9.43
C TRP A 258 -19.31 -2.53 9.81
N LYS A 259 -20.62 -2.36 9.61
CA LYS A 259 -21.60 -3.44 9.81
C LYS A 259 -21.49 -4.54 8.78
N GLU A 260 -21.26 -4.17 7.52
CA GLU A 260 -21.06 -5.13 6.42
C GLU A 260 -19.80 -5.98 6.67
N LEU A 261 -18.71 -5.37 7.16
CA LEU A 261 -17.48 -6.07 7.53
C LEU A 261 -17.72 -7.17 8.56
N TYR A 262 -18.54 -6.91 9.60
CA TYR A 262 -18.91 -7.91 10.60
C TYR A 262 -19.83 -9.01 10.04
N ALA A 263 -20.66 -8.68 9.06
CA ALA A 263 -21.57 -9.65 8.42
C ALA A 263 -20.84 -10.60 7.46
N HIS A 264 -19.62 -10.24 7.02
CA HIS A 264 -18.84 -10.99 6.02
C HIS A 264 -17.46 -11.42 6.58
N PRO A 265 -17.42 -12.30 7.63
CA PRO A 265 -16.17 -12.68 8.31
C PRO A 265 -15.28 -13.62 7.49
N ASN A 266 -15.74 -14.13 6.37
CA ASN A 266 -15.04 -15.02 5.45
C ASN A 266 -15.02 -14.41 4.05
N TYR A 267 -14.15 -14.91 3.17
CA TYR A 267 -14.05 -14.49 1.78
C TYR A 267 -15.22 -15.02 0.95
N ASP A 268 -16.38 -14.39 1.10
CA ASP A 268 -17.62 -14.74 0.40
C ASP A 268 -17.82 -13.91 -0.88
N GLU A 269 -18.99 -14.04 -1.50
CA GLU A 269 -19.34 -13.33 -2.73
C GLU A 269 -19.37 -11.81 -2.56
N TRP A 270 -19.60 -11.30 -1.34
CA TRP A 270 -19.56 -9.87 -1.06
C TRP A 270 -18.15 -9.28 -1.25
N TRP A 271 -17.11 -9.97 -0.74
CA TRP A 271 -15.70 -9.62 -0.95
C TRP A 271 -15.26 -9.83 -2.39
N LYS A 272 -15.59 -10.99 -2.98
CA LYS A 272 -15.24 -11.34 -4.37
C LYS A 272 -15.77 -10.32 -5.37
N ALA A 273 -16.99 -9.82 -5.16
CA ALA A 273 -17.59 -8.79 -6.00
C ALA A 273 -16.83 -7.46 -5.97
N ARG A 274 -16.11 -7.18 -4.88
CA ARG A 274 -15.31 -5.97 -4.68
C ARG A 274 -13.88 -6.07 -5.18
N ASN A 275 -13.47 -7.23 -5.67
CA ASN A 275 -12.15 -7.41 -6.26
C ASN A 275 -12.06 -6.68 -7.61
N ALA A 276 -11.38 -5.53 -7.62
CA ALA A 276 -11.26 -4.66 -8.78
C ALA A 276 -10.56 -5.33 -9.97
N ARG A 277 -9.71 -6.33 -9.72
CA ARG A 277 -8.98 -7.07 -10.76
C ARG A 277 -9.92 -7.86 -11.68
N ASN A 278 -11.12 -8.19 -11.22
CA ASN A 278 -12.14 -8.86 -12.03
C ASN A 278 -12.66 -7.99 -13.19
N ALA A 279 -12.49 -6.68 -13.12
CA ALA A 279 -12.87 -5.74 -14.17
C ALA A 279 -11.79 -5.54 -15.26
N MET A 280 -10.59 -6.11 -15.10
CA MET A 280 -9.43 -5.83 -15.95
C MET A 280 -9.40 -6.69 -17.23
N TYR A 281 -10.46 -6.70 -17.99
CA TYR A 281 -10.52 -7.32 -19.31
C TYR A 281 -10.93 -6.31 -20.39
N ASN A 282 -10.48 -6.52 -21.63
CA ASN A 282 -10.70 -5.61 -22.75
C ASN A 282 -10.21 -4.18 -22.51
N ILE A 283 -9.15 -4.03 -21.72
CA ILE A 283 -8.53 -2.74 -21.44
C ILE A 283 -7.94 -2.16 -22.74
N LYS A 284 -8.16 -0.88 -22.98
CA LYS A 284 -7.72 -0.18 -24.21
C LYS A 284 -6.65 0.88 -23.99
N PRO A 285 -6.74 1.73 -22.92
CA PRO A 285 -5.73 2.74 -22.67
C PRO A 285 -4.37 2.12 -22.33
N ALA A 286 -3.29 2.88 -22.55
CA ALA A 286 -1.99 2.54 -22.00
C ALA A 286 -2.04 2.60 -20.47
N MET A 287 -1.45 1.59 -19.80
CA MET A 287 -1.48 1.43 -18.35
C MET A 287 -0.10 1.68 -17.75
N LEU A 288 -0.07 2.40 -16.62
CA LEU A 288 1.12 2.59 -15.80
C LEU A 288 0.76 2.32 -14.33
N THR A 289 0.94 1.08 -13.89
CA THR A 289 0.72 0.71 -12.48
C THR A 289 1.93 1.09 -11.64
N VAL A 290 1.72 1.79 -10.53
CA VAL A 290 2.79 2.30 -9.67
C VAL A 290 2.55 1.88 -8.24
N GLY A 291 3.62 1.52 -7.51
CA GLY A 291 3.52 1.21 -6.09
C GLY A 291 4.84 1.39 -5.33
N GLY A 292 4.76 1.27 -4.04
CA GLY A 292 5.90 1.31 -3.13
C GLY A 292 6.27 -0.08 -2.59
N LEU A 293 7.55 -0.39 -2.55
CA LEU A 293 8.04 -1.62 -1.91
C LEU A 293 7.74 -1.66 -0.41
N PHE A 294 7.68 -0.48 0.22
CA PHE A 294 7.41 -0.31 1.64
C PHE A 294 6.05 0.37 1.88
N ASP A 295 5.12 0.17 0.95
CA ASP A 295 3.75 0.62 1.11
C ASP A 295 3.01 -0.33 2.06
N ALA A 296 2.51 0.23 3.16
CA ALA A 296 1.84 -0.50 4.23
C ALA A 296 0.33 -0.68 3.99
N GLU A 297 -0.19 -0.13 2.88
CA GLU A 297 -1.62 -0.14 2.56
C GLU A 297 -1.90 -0.98 1.30
N ASP A 298 -1.33 -0.58 0.15
CA ASP A 298 -1.70 -1.13 -1.15
C ASP A 298 -0.51 -1.68 -1.97
N CYS A 299 0.54 -2.17 -1.30
CA CYS A 299 1.64 -2.86 -1.97
C CYS A 299 1.15 -4.09 -2.74
N TYR A 300 0.24 -4.86 -2.13
CA TYR A 300 -0.40 -6.03 -2.74
C TYR A 300 -1.17 -5.66 -4.01
N GLY A 301 -1.96 -4.57 -3.95
CA GLY A 301 -2.77 -4.09 -5.06
C GLY A 301 -1.94 -3.74 -6.29
N ALA A 302 -0.84 -3.03 -6.12
CA ALA A 302 0.03 -2.65 -7.23
C ALA A 302 0.59 -3.88 -7.97
N TRP A 303 1.18 -4.84 -7.25
CA TRP A 303 1.71 -6.07 -7.84
C TRP A 303 0.65 -6.90 -8.55
N ASN A 304 -0.50 -7.08 -7.91
CA ASN A 304 -1.52 -8.01 -8.38
C ASN A 304 -2.43 -7.39 -9.47
N LEU A 305 -2.57 -6.07 -9.50
CA LEU A 305 -3.26 -5.40 -10.60
C LEU A 305 -2.45 -5.52 -11.89
N TYR A 306 -1.15 -5.25 -11.86
CA TYR A 306 -0.27 -5.44 -13.01
C TYR A 306 -0.39 -6.87 -13.56
N LYS A 307 -0.20 -7.88 -12.71
CA LYS A 307 -0.30 -9.30 -13.09
C LYS A 307 -1.68 -9.67 -13.67
N ALA A 308 -2.74 -9.09 -13.11
CA ALA A 308 -4.11 -9.33 -13.61
C ALA A 308 -4.34 -8.73 -14.99
N ILE A 309 -3.85 -7.52 -15.24
CA ILE A 309 -3.94 -6.87 -16.55
C ILE A 309 -3.18 -7.68 -17.61
N GLU A 310 -1.93 -8.08 -17.33
CA GLU A 310 -1.12 -8.91 -18.22
C GLU A 310 -1.85 -10.21 -18.60
N LYS A 311 -2.36 -10.91 -17.59
CA LYS A 311 -3.05 -12.19 -17.78
C LYS A 311 -4.32 -12.06 -18.63
N GLN A 312 -5.08 -10.96 -18.44
CA GLN A 312 -6.39 -10.78 -19.05
C GLN A 312 -6.35 -10.03 -20.40
N ASN A 313 -5.23 -9.36 -20.74
CA ASN A 313 -5.08 -8.58 -21.95
C ASN A 313 -3.70 -8.80 -22.59
N PRO A 314 -3.44 -9.97 -23.17
CA PRO A 314 -2.12 -10.25 -23.77
C PRO A 314 -1.74 -9.20 -24.83
N GLY A 315 -0.54 -8.63 -24.71
CA GLY A 315 0.01 -7.66 -25.65
C GLY A 315 -0.45 -6.21 -25.46
N ILE A 316 -1.08 -5.90 -24.34
CA ILE A 316 -1.41 -4.52 -23.97
C ILE A 316 -0.15 -3.73 -23.56
N HIS A 317 -0.18 -2.40 -23.74
CA HIS A 317 0.80 -1.49 -23.14
C HIS A 317 0.50 -1.35 -21.63
N ASN A 318 1.07 -2.22 -20.82
CA ASN A 318 0.91 -2.21 -19.38
C ASN A 318 2.27 -2.18 -18.70
N LYS A 319 2.59 -1.10 -18.03
CA LYS A 319 3.88 -0.85 -17.39
C LYS A 319 3.74 -0.90 -15.88
N LEU A 320 4.77 -1.43 -15.22
CA LEU A 320 4.87 -1.52 -13.76
C LEU A 320 6.05 -0.71 -13.25
N VAL A 321 5.83 0.10 -12.23
CA VAL A 321 6.91 0.78 -11.50
C VAL A 321 6.76 0.52 -10.01
N MET A 322 7.80 -0.03 -9.39
CA MET A 322 7.86 -0.20 -7.94
C MET A 322 9.13 0.44 -7.41
N GLY A 323 8.97 1.47 -6.59
CA GLY A 323 10.09 2.18 -5.97
C GLY A 323 10.19 1.92 -4.46
N PRO A 324 11.24 2.41 -3.81
CA PRO A 324 11.49 2.15 -2.39
C PRO A 324 10.68 3.09 -1.48
N TRP A 325 9.38 3.16 -1.72
CA TRP A 325 8.49 4.17 -1.17
C TRP A 325 7.49 3.61 -0.18
N SER A 326 7.11 4.45 0.78
CA SER A 326 5.86 4.29 1.51
C SER A 326 4.67 4.75 0.66
N HIS A 327 3.45 4.58 1.19
CA HIS A 327 2.22 4.95 0.52
C HIS A 327 2.22 6.38 0.00
N GLY A 328 2.18 6.56 -1.33
CA GLY A 328 2.16 7.87 -2.00
C GLY A 328 3.47 8.67 -2.00
N GLN A 329 4.57 8.17 -1.43
CA GLN A 329 5.83 8.92 -1.32
C GLN A 329 6.41 9.35 -2.68
N TRP A 330 6.17 8.60 -3.76
CA TRP A 330 6.60 8.95 -5.13
C TRP A 330 6.00 10.24 -5.67
N SER A 331 4.89 10.71 -5.10
CA SER A 331 4.29 12.00 -5.44
C SER A 331 4.92 13.18 -4.69
N SER A 332 5.80 12.92 -3.71
CA SER A 332 6.51 13.93 -2.93
C SER A 332 7.74 14.48 -3.68
N ARG A 333 8.43 15.41 -3.05
CA ARG A 333 9.71 15.96 -3.54
C ARG A 333 10.93 15.22 -3.00
N ASP A 334 10.75 14.31 -2.06
CA ASP A 334 11.83 13.58 -1.42
C ASP A 334 11.58 12.07 -1.42
N GLY A 335 12.41 11.36 -2.15
CA GLY A 335 12.50 9.90 -2.20
C GLY A 335 13.91 9.41 -1.88
N THR A 336 14.69 10.20 -1.11
CA THR A 336 16.10 9.87 -0.78
C THR A 336 16.23 8.80 0.29
N ARG A 337 15.20 8.65 1.12
CA ARG A 337 15.17 7.70 2.23
C ARG A 337 13.75 7.33 2.66
N MET A 338 13.65 6.29 3.44
CA MET A 338 12.48 5.93 4.23
C MET A 338 12.93 5.45 5.61
N GLY A 339 12.37 6.04 6.67
CA GLY A 339 12.85 5.80 8.03
C GLY A 339 14.36 6.03 8.15
N ASN A 340 15.09 5.03 8.62
CA ASN A 340 16.54 5.06 8.75
C ASN A 340 17.30 4.61 7.50
N ILE A 341 16.61 4.05 6.50
CA ILE A 341 17.22 3.50 5.29
C ILE A 341 17.38 4.59 4.23
N GLN A 342 18.60 4.74 3.70
CA GLN A 342 18.95 5.70 2.65
C GLN A 342 19.07 4.99 1.30
N PHE A 343 18.57 5.65 0.24
CA PHE A 343 18.55 5.07 -1.13
C PHE A 343 19.61 5.68 -2.07
N GLY A 344 20.43 6.61 -1.59
CA GLY A 344 21.55 7.19 -2.35
C GLY A 344 21.14 8.21 -3.41
N SER A 345 19.87 8.27 -3.81
CA SER A 345 19.35 9.20 -4.82
C SER A 345 17.91 9.60 -4.51
N ASN A 346 17.42 10.69 -5.12
CA ASN A 346 16.02 11.07 -5.00
C ASN A 346 15.16 10.27 -5.99
N THR A 347 14.70 9.11 -5.55
CA THR A 347 13.94 8.14 -6.35
C THR A 347 12.57 8.67 -6.78
N ALA A 348 11.92 9.53 -5.96
CA ALA A 348 10.62 10.12 -6.28
C ALA A 348 10.72 11.12 -7.45
N LEU A 349 11.67 12.04 -7.41
CA LEU A 349 11.89 12.97 -8.52
C LEU A 349 12.37 12.27 -9.79
N TRP A 350 13.19 11.23 -9.63
CA TRP A 350 13.62 10.42 -10.77
C TRP A 350 12.41 9.78 -11.48
N TYR A 351 11.51 9.15 -10.74
CA TYR A 351 10.28 8.56 -11.28
C TYR A 351 9.40 9.60 -12.00
N GLN A 352 9.13 10.73 -11.35
CA GLN A 352 8.29 11.78 -11.92
C GLN A 352 8.85 12.29 -13.26
N ASN A 353 10.15 12.56 -13.32
CA ASN A 353 10.79 13.17 -14.49
C ASN A 353 11.06 12.17 -15.62
N ASN A 354 11.34 10.90 -15.32
CA ASN A 354 11.76 9.93 -16.31
C ASN A 354 10.65 8.97 -16.74
N ILE A 355 9.57 8.85 -15.97
CA ILE A 355 8.50 7.86 -16.23
C ILE A 355 7.13 8.54 -16.32
N GLU A 356 6.62 9.11 -15.23
CA GLU A 356 5.22 9.55 -15.15
C GLU A 356 4.91 10.69 -16.12
N ILE A 357 5.69 11.77 -16.08
CA ILE A 357 5.48 12.93 -16.95
C ILE A 357 5.70 12.57 -18.43
N PRO A 358 6.78 11.89 -18.81
CA PRO A 358 6.94 11.40 -20.19
C PRO A 358 5.81 10.50 -20.67
N PHE A 359 5.31 9.57 -19.82
CA PHE A 359 4.20 8.70 -20.15
C PHE A 359 2.94 9.50 -20.53
N PHE A 360 2.48 10.41 -19.67
CA PHE A 360 1.29 11.19 -19.97
C PHE A 360 1.50 12.15 -21.13
N ASN A 361 2.67 12.80 -21.26
CA ASN A 361 2.96 13.69 -22.39
C ASN A 361 2.92 12.95 -23.73
N PHE A 362 3.47 11.75 -23.80
CA PHE A 362 3.44 10.95 -25.02
C PHE A 362 2.02 10.57 -25.42
N TYR A 363 1.26 9.93 -24.53
CA TYR A 363 -0.08 9.43 -24.87
C TYR A 363 -1.15 10.52 -25.00
N LEU A 364 -1.01 11.65 -24.31
CA LEU A 364 -2.06 12.67 -24.27
C LEU A 364 -1.78 13.88 -25.18
N LYS A 365 -0.52 14.24 -25.38
CA LYS A 365 -0.11 15.36 -26.25
C LYS A 365 0.48 14.91 -27.56
N GLY A 366 0.92 13.67 -27.68
CA GLY A 366 1.78 13.22 -28.77
C GLY A 366 3.12 13.98 -28.82
N LYS A 367 3.58 14.49 -27.66
CA LYS A 367 4.86 15.20 -27.52
C LYS A 367 5.97 14.27 -27.08
N GLY A 368 7.16 14.48 -27.65
CA GLY A 368 8.35 13.69 -27.34
C GLY A 368 8.45 12.43 -28.20
N THR A 369 9.54 11.71 -28.01
CA THR A 369 9.68 10.33 -28.49
C THR A 369 8.92 9.39 -27.58
N ASP A 370 8.52 8.22 -28.08
CA ASP A 370 8.04 7.14 -27.22
C ASP A 370 9.01 7.01 -26.04
N PRO A 371 8.58 7.16 -24.80
CA PRO A 371 9.47 7.05 -23.64
C PRO A 371 10.10 5.66 -23.53
N ASN A 372 9.68 4.71 -24.38
CA ASN A 372 10.19 3.35 -24.48
C ASN A 372 10.36 2.70 -23.09
N LEU A 373 9.35 2.90 -22.24
CA LEU A 373 9.37 2.38 -20.89
C LEU A 373 9.47 0.86 -20.91
N SER A 374 10.37 0.32 -20.10
CA SER A 374 10.46 -1.11 -19.87
C SER A 374 9.14 -1.65 -19.32
N GLU A 375 8.89 -2.94 -19.52
CA GLU A 375 7.69 -3.61 -19.02
C GLU A 375 7.54 -3.44 -17.50
N ALA A 376 8.64 -3.65 -16.78
CA ALA A 376 8.72 -3.38 -15.36
C ALA A 376 10.01 -2.62 -15.03
N THR A 377 9.87 -1.50 -14.33
CA THR A 377 10.98 -0.70 -13.78
C THR A 377 10.92 -0.77 -12.27
N ILE A 378 11.83 -1.52 -11.68
CA ILE A 378 11.78 -1.89 -10.26
C ILE A 378 13.06 -1.41 -9.56
N PHE A 379 12.89 -0.77 -8.40
CA PHE A 379 14.01 -0.40 -7.53
C PHE A 379 14.38 -1.58 -6.64
N PHE A 380 15.65 -1.97 -6.63
CA PHE A 380 16.17 -2.99 -5.73
C PHE A 380 16.80 -2.31 -4.51
N SER A 381 16.15 -2.47 -3.36
CA SER A 381 16.74 -2.05 -2.09
C SER A 381 17.94 -2.92 -1.72
N GLY A 382 18.83 -2.41 -0.88
CA GLY A 382 20.12 -3.03 -0.55
C GLY A 382 21.23 -2.63 -1.52
N GLU A 383 21.09 -2.83 -2.83
CA GLU A 383 21.99 -2.24 -3.83
C GLU A 383 21.59 -0.82 -4.26
N ASN A 384 20.35 -0.42 -3.99
CA ASN A 384 19.81 0.91 -4.23
C ASN A 384 19.88 1.36 -5.71
N GLN A 385 19.44 0.49 -6.61
CA GLN A 385 19.45 0.73 -8.05
C GLN A 385 18.11 0.40 -8.71
N TRP A 386 17.81 1.09 -9.81
CA TRP A 386 16.70 0.79 -10.69
C TRP A 386 17.09 -0.28 -11.70
N HIS A 387 16.25 -1.31 -11.83
CA HIS A 387 16.37 -2.35 -12.85
C HIS A 387 15.18 -2.35 -13.79
N ASN A 388 15.46 -2.67 -15.05
CA ASN A 388 14.48 -2.76 -16.12
C ASN A 388 14.31 -4.22 -16.55
N PHE A 389 13.05 -4.66 -16.61
CA PHE A 389 12.71 -6.04 -16.99
C PHE A 389 11.71 -6.04 -18.14
N THR A 390 11.74 -7.11 -18.93
CA THR A 390 10.79 -7.36 -20.03
C THR A 390 9.51 -8.03 -19.53
N GLN A 391 9.46 -8.44 -18.27
CA GLN A 391 8.31 -8.98 -17.57
C GLN A 391 8.57 -8.97 -16.05
N TRP A 392 7.51 -9.05 -15.25
CA TRP A 392 7.63 -9.27 -13.82
C TRP A 392 6.73 -10.42 -13.33
N PRO A 393 7.22 -11.39 -12.50
CA PRO A 393 8.63 -11.54 -12.08
C PRO A 393 9.57 -11.82 -13.27
N PRO A 394 10.91 -11.59 -13.10
CA PRO A 394 11.89 -11.88 -14.14
C PRO A 394 11.91 -13.36 -14.54
N ALA A 395 12.16 -13.65 -15.82
CA ALA A 395 12.20 -15.03 -16.31
C ALA A 395 13.37 -15.88 -15.76
N ASN A 396 14.44 -15.22 -15.30
CA ASN A 396 15.66 -15.88 -14.80
C ASN A 396 15.65 -16.10 -13.27
N ILE A 397 14.49 -16.05 -12.62
CA ILE A 397 14.38 -16.43 -11.20
C ILE A 397 14.39 -17.94 -11.00
N SER A 398 14.93 -18.38 -9.86
CA SER A 398 14.88 -19.74 -9.35
C SER A 398 14.24 -19.75 -7.97
N ASN A 399 13.12 -20.43 -7.84
CA ASN A 399 12.47 -20.60 -6.54
C ASN A 399 13.24 -21.60 -5.68
N GLN A 400 13.98 -21.10 -4.69
CA GLN A 400 14.87 -21.89 -3.85
C GLN A 400 14.32 -21.93 -2.40
N PRO A 401 14.07 -23.12 -1.84
CA PRO A 401 13.69 -23.23 -0.44
C PRO A 401 14.91 -23.04 0.48
N ILE A 402 14.77 -22.16 1.47
CA ILE A 402 15.68 -22.08 2.61
C ILE A 402 15.00 -22.67 3.82
N TYR A 403 15.64 -23.64 4.47
CA TYR A 403 15.04 -24.45 5.53
C TYR A 403 15.42 -23.96 6.92
N PHE A 404 14.46 -24.02 7.83
CA PHE A 404 14.72 -23.84 9.26
C PHE A 404 15.50 -25.03 9.81
N GLN A 405 16.45 -24.72 10.67
CA GLN A 405 17.35 -25.68 11.29
C GLN A 405 17.28 -25.53 12.83
N PRO A 406 17.75 -26.54 13.59
CA PRO A 406 17.96 -26.38 15.03
C PRO A 406 18.81 -25.16 15.37
N ASN A 407 18.62 -24.63 16.60
CA ASN A 407 19.40 -23.51 17.16
C ASN A 407 19.25 -22.16 16.39
N GLY A 408 18.14 -21.96 15.68
CA GLY A 408 17.86 -20.68 15.00
C GLY A 408 18.69 -20.48 13.71
N ASN A 409 19.17 -21.53 13.10
CA ASN A 409 19.90 -21.46 11.82
C ASN A 409 18.98 -21.60 10.62
N LEU A 410 19.39 -21.02 9.48
CA LEU A 410 18.83 -21.23 8.14
C LEU A 410 19.84 -21.94 7.26
N SER A 411 19.36 -22.85 6.40
CA SER A 411 20.21 -23.57 5.46
C SER A 411 19.48 -23.89 4.16
N TRP A 412 20.21 -23.90 3.05
CA TRP A 412 19.71 -24.39 1.75
C TRP A 412 19.53 -25.93 1.73
N ASN A 413 20.12 -26.62 2.70
CA ASN A 413 19.96 -28.07 2.84
C ASN A 413 18.81 -28.40 3.79
N LYS A 414 18.03 -29.43 3.45
CA LYS A 414 16.98 -29.94 4.33
C LYS A 414 17.53 -30.37 5.69
N PRO A 415 16.77 -30.19 6.78
CA PRO A 415 17.17 -30.72 8.09
C PRO A 415 17.19 -32.25 8.06
N THR A 416 18.13 -32.83 8.78
CA THR A 416 18.33 -34.30 8.89
C THR A 416 17.88 -34.87 10.22
N ALA A 417 17.59 -34.03 11.20
CA ALA A 417 17.11 -34.46 12.52
C ALA A 417 15.79 -35.26 12.38
N SER A 418 15.70 -36.37 13.08
CA SER A 418 14.49 -37.22 13.04
C SER A 418 13.28 -36.57 13.75
N LYS A 419 13.54 -35.66 14.69
CA LYS A 419 12.51 -34.88 15.40
C LYS A 419 13.13 -33.58 15.89
N SER A 420 12.59 -32.45 15.46
CA SER A 420 13.07 -31.12 15.86
C SER A 420 11.99 -30.07 15.66
N SER A 421 11.83 -29.18 16.62
CA SER A 421 10.92 -28.04 16.55
C SER A 421 11.40 -26.92 17.45
N SER A 422 11.06 -25.69 17.13
CA SER A 422 11.19 -24.51 18.00
C SER A 422 9.78 -24.09 18.44
N GLU A 423 9.64 -23.64 19.69
CA GLU A 423 8.33 -23.27 20.22
C GLU A 423 8.36 -21.93 20.96
N TYR A 424 7.21 -21.27 21.01
CA TYR A 424 6.95 -20.09 21.81
C TYR A 424 5.53 -20.11 22.34
N ILE A 425 5.27 -19.29 23.37
CA ILE A 425 3.93 -19.08 23.90
C ILE A 425 3.39 -17.78 23.32
N SER A 426 2.30 -17.87 22.55
CA SER A 426 1.53 -16.70 22.11
C SER A 426 0.53 -16.32 23.19
N ASP A 427 0.65 -15.09 23.72
CA ASP A 427 -0.22 -14.55 24.76
C ASP A 427 -0.98 -13.33 24.23
N PRO A 428 -2.29 -13.44 23.97
CA PRO A 428 -3.08 -12.29 23.51
C PRO A 428 -3.15 -11.11 24.48
N ALA A 429 -2.79 -11.31 25.75
CA ALA A 429 -2.71 -10.21 26.72
C ALA A 429 -1.41 -9.39 26.60
N HIS A 430 -0.38 -9.95 25.97
CA HIS A 430 0.93 -9.32 25.77
C HIS A 430 1.40 -9.50 24.33
N PRO A 431 0.64 -9.02 23.32
CA PRO A 431 0.95 -9.28 21.93
C PRO A 431 2.27 -8.61 21.50
N VAL A 432 2.94 -9.18 20.50
CA VAL A 432 4.15 -8.59 19.92
C VAL A 432 3.76 -7.30 19.20
N PRO A 433 4.39 -6.15 19.53
CA PRO A 433 4.12 -4.88 18.86
C PRO A 433 4.62 -4.90 17.42
N TYR A 434 4.04 -4.05 16.57
CA TYR A 434 4.45 -3.89 15.17
C TYR A 434 5.68 -2.99 15.00
N THR A 435 5.95 -2.14 15.97
CA THR A 435 7.09 -1.21 16.04
C THR A 435 7.57 -1.08 17.49
N GLU A 436 8.81 -0.63 17.68
CA GLU A 436 9.39 -0.41 19.01
C GLU A 436 8.86 0.87 19.68
N ASP A 437 8.68 1.92 18.90
CA ASP A 437 8.35 3.25 19.40
C ASP A 437 6.85 3.40 19.67
N VAL A 438 6.54 4.34 20.59
CA VAL A 438 5.15 4.73 20.89
C VAL A 438 4.65 5.72 19.83
N HIS A 439 3.55 5.35 19.18
CA HIS A 439 2.91 6.16 18.17
C HIS A 439 1.41 6.32 18.42
N PHE A 440 0.86 7.46 17.98
CA PHE A 440 -0.58 7.70 17.99
C PHE A 440 -1.29 7.07 16.79
N GLN A 441 -0.65 7.16 15.62
CA GLN A 441 -1.13 6.58 14.36
C GLN A 441 -0.08 5.61 13.80
N ARG A 442 -0.49 4.79 12.86
CA ARG A 442 0.45 3.90 12.16
C ARG A 442 1.60 4.70 11.55
N THR A 443 2.82 4.26 11.82
CA THR A 443 4.00 4.82 11.14
C THR A 443 4.20 4.13 9.79
N ALA A 444 4.56 4.89 8.76
CA ALA A 444 4.96 4.31 7.48
C ALA A 444 6.31 3.59 7.57
N ALA A 445 7.20 4.09 8.43
CA ALA A 445 8.57 3.60 8.57
C ALA A 445 8.67 2.16 9.08
N TYR A 446 7.62 1.61 9.73
CA TYR A 446 7.67 0.23 10.24
C TYR A 446 7.95 -0.81 9.13
N MET A 447 7.64 -0.49 7.88
CA MET A 447 7.84 -1.39 6.73
C MET A 447 9.31 -1.67 6.40
N ASN A 448 10.25 -0.87 6.91
CA ASN A 448 11.69 -1.13 6.82
C ASN A 448 12.43 -0.89 8.14
N ASP A 449 11.67 -0.86 9.25
CA ASP A 449 12.19 -0.53 10.57
C ASP A 449 13.03 -1.68 11.17
N ASP A 450 13.81 -1.32 12.17
CA ASP A 450 14.71 -2.22 12.89
C ASP A 450 13.93 -3.26 13.71
N GLN A 451 14.12 -4.52 13.41
CA GLN A 451 13.41 -5.61 14.06
C GLN A 451 14.12 -6.17 15.31
N ARG A 452 15.17 -5.50 15.81
CA ARG A 452 15.89 -5.93 17.02
C ARG A 452 15.01 -5.98 18.26
N PHE A 453 14.00 -5.09 18.36
CA PHE A 453 13.04 -5.12 19.46
C PHE A 453 12.26 -6.45 19.52
N ALA A 454 11.82 -6.95 18.35
CA ALA A 454 11.08 -8.21 18.24
C ALA A 454 12.02 -9.42 18.42
N SER A 455 13.21 -9.41 17.83
CA SER A 455 14.15 -10.54 17.91
C SER A 455 14.63 -10.87 19.32
N ARG A 456 14.48 -9.93 20.25
CA ARG A 456 14.88 -10.10 21.67
C ARG A 456 13.77 -10.67 22.55
N ARG A 457 12.57 -10.88 21.99
CA ARG A 457 11.42 -11.38 22.73
C ARG A 457 11.42 -12.90 22.75
N THR A 458 10.86 -13.48 23.82
CA THR A 458 10.72 -14.94 24.00
C THR A 458 9.55 -15.53 23.22
N ASP A 459 8.65 -14.69 22.70
CA ASP A 459 7.48 -15.05 21.90
C ASP A 459 7.69 -14.77 20.39
N VAL A 460 8.95 -14.58 19.98
CA VAL A 460 9.39 -14.44 18.58
C VAL A 460 10.49 -15.45 18.31
N LEU A 461 10.33 -16.29 17.29
CA LEU A 461 11.39 -17.16 16.81
C LEU A 461 12.20 -16.43 15.75
N THR A 462 13.52 -16.54 15.83
CA THR A 462 14.45 -16.00 14.85
C THR A 462 15.30 -17.11 14.27
N PHE A 463 15.43 -17.11 12.95
CA PHE A 463 16.32 -18.01 12.21
C PHE A 463 17.18 -17.19 11.26
N GLN A 464 18.49 -17.44 11.20
CA GLN A 464 19.37 -16.66 10.33
C GLN A 464 20.42 -17.51 9.65
N THR A 465 20.89 -17.03 8.50
CA THR A 465 22.05 -17.63 7.79
C THR A 465 23.36 -17.31 8.51
N ASP A 466 24.41 -18.01 8.14
CA ASP A 466 25.76 -17.48 8.30
C ASP A 466 25.91 -16.16 7.52
N VAL A 467 27.01 -15.45 7.76
CA VAL A 467 27.36 -14.24 6.99
C VAL A 467 27.45 -14.60 5.50
N LEU A 468 26.76 -13.85 4.67
CA LEU A 468 26.74 -14.06 3.23
C LEU A 468 28.13 -13.78 2.62
N ASN A 469 28.64 -14.73 1.84
CA ASN A 469 29.93 -14.62 1.15
C ASN A 469 29.81 -13.90 -0.21
N GLU A 470 28.60 -13.77 -0.71
CA GLU A 470 28.24 -13.09 -1.97
C GLU A 470 26.88 -12.42 -1.82
N ASP A 471 26.54 -11.53 -2.74
CA ASP A 471 25.23 -10.88 -2.78
C ASP A 471 24.13 -11.91 -3.08
N LEU A 472 22.98 -11.82 -2.38
CA LEU A 472 21.81 -12.63 -2.62
C LEU A 472 20.65 -11.71 -3.06
N THR A 473 20.26 -11.78 -4.32
CA THR A 473 19.22 -10.94 -4.90
C THR A 473 17.91 -11.69 -5.06
N LEU A 474 16.83 -11.13 -4.48
CA LEU A 474 15.47 -11.66 -4.57
C LEU A 474 14.61 -10.78 -5.46
N ALA A 475 13.81 -11.40 -6.35
CA ALA A 475 12.92 -10.70 -7.28
C ALA A 475 11.63 -11.49 -7.55
N GLY A 476 10.55 -11.16 -6.87
CA GLY A 476 9.24 -11.79 -7.06
C GLY A 476 8.58 -12.25 -5.76
N PRO A 477 7.55 -13.11 -5.86
CA PRO A 477 6.79 -13.58 -4.69
C PRO A 477 7.61 -14.50 -3.81
N VAL A 478 7.45 -14.35 -2.49
CA VAL A 478 8.03 -15.24 -1.49
C VAL A 478 6.93 -16.13 -0.93
N VAL A 479 7.23 -17.40 -0.64
CA VAL A 479 6.26 -18.33 -0.09
C VAL A 479 6.73 -18.88 1.24
N ALA A 480 5.93 -18.70 2.29
CA ALA A 480 6.10 -19.40 3.55
C ALA A 480 5.44 -20.78 3.48
N ASP A 481 6.19 -21.86 3.77
CA ASP A 481 5.69 -23.24 3.86
C ASP A 481 6.06 -23.83 5.21
N LEU A 482 5.15 -23.65 6.17
CA LEU A 482 5.37 -23.97 7.58
C LEU A 482 4.68 -25.29 7.96
N ALA A 483 5.40 -26.18 8.63
CA ALA A 483 4.83 -27.32 9.34
C ALA A 483 4.68 -26.92 10.81
N VAL A 484 3.45 -26.81 11.31
CA VAL A 484 3.15 -26.24 12.61
C VAL A 484 2.28 -27.14 13.47
N SER A 485 2.40 -27.05 14.79
CA SER A 485 1.41 -27.58 15.73
C SER A 485 1.13 -26.57 16.81
N ILE A 486 -0.14 -26.47 17.22
CA ILE A 486 -0.59 -25.50 18.22
C ILE A 486 -1.40 -26.20 19.30
N THR A 487 -1.41 -25.64 20.52
CA THR A 487 -2.26 -26.19 21.61
C THR A 487 -3.69 -25.65 21.56
N GLY A 488 -3.93 -24.54 20.84
CA GLY A 488 -5.25 -23.97 20.59
C GLY A 488 -5.92 -24.59 19.36
N THR A 489 -7.00 -23.92 18.90
CA THR A 489 -7.75 -24.32 17.68
C THR A 489 -7.68 -23.30 16.57
N ASP A 490 -7.02 -22.15 16.78
CA ASP A 490 -6.60 -21.16 15.77
C ASP A 490 -5.33 -20.46 16.26
N ALA A 491 -4.58 -19.84 15.35
CA ALA A 491 -3.45 -18.96 15.61
C ALA A 491 -3.11 -18.16 14.36
N ASP A 492 -2.47 -17.01 14.54
CA ASP A 492 -1.88 -16.26 13.43
C ASP A 492 -0.41 -16.60 13.25
N PHE A 493 0.07 -16.50 12.01
CA PHE A 493 1.47 -16.70 11.64
C PHE A 493 1.96 -15.46 10.89
N VAL A 494 2.78 -14.66 11.57
CA VAL A 494 3.49 -13.52 10.96
C VAL A 494 4.87 -13.99 10.59
N VAL A 495 5.22 -13.89 9.32
CA VAL A 495 6.55 -14.21 8.79
C VAL A 495 7.19 -12.92 8.29
N LYS A 496 8.42 -12.64 8.75
CA LYS A 496 9.20 -11.48 8.35
C LYS A 496 10.51 -11.91 7.74
N ILE A 497 10.84 -11.32 6.59
CA ILE A 497 12.15 -11.42 5.94
C ILE A 497 12.94 -10.18 6.29
N ILE A 498 14.13 -10.35 6.81
CA ILE A 498 14.93 -9.31 7.42
C ILE A 498 16.34 -9.35 6.89
N ASP A 499 16.87 -8.20 6.50
CA ASP A 499 18.28 -8.01 6.17
C ASP A 499 19.03 -7.54 7.42
N VAL A 500 19.93 -8.37 7.91
CA VAL A 500 20.77 -8.05 9.07
C VAL A 500 22.08 -7.46 8.60
N PHE A 501 22.28 -6.18 8.90
CA PHE A 501 23.47 -5.43 8.50
C PHE A 501 24.69 -5.85 9.33
N PRO A 502 25.92 -5.70 8.79
CA PRO A 502 27.15 -5.89 9.57
C PRO A 502 27.19 -5.03 10.84
N ASP A 503 27.84 -5.51 11.89
CA ASP A 503 27.92 -4.81 13.18
C ASP A 503 28.62 -3.44 13.11
N ASP A 504 29.52 -3.25 12.14
CA ASP A 504 30.28 -2.03 11.87
C ASP A 504 29.63 -1.15 10.78
N PHE A 505 28.44 -1.51 10.29
CA PHE A 505 27.78 -0.77 9.22
C PHE A 505 27.45 0.69 9.64
N SER A 506 27.79 1.63 8.77
CA SER A 506 27.40 3.05 8.88
C SER A 506 27.29 3.70 7.52
N TYR A 507 26.38 4.67 7.37
CA TYR A 507 26.33 5.46 6.14
C TYR A 507 27.48 6.47 6.08
N PRO A 508 28.09 6.71 4.90
CA PRO A 508 29.29 7.58 4.74
C PRO A 508 29.15 8.99 5.32
N ASN A 509 27.95 9.55 5.31
CA ASN A 509 27.68 10.92 5.78
C ASN A 509 27.32 11.02 7.28
N SER A 510 27.27 9.90 8.01
CA SER A 510 26.94 9.87 9.44
C SER A 510 28.16 10.18 10.35
N ALA A 511 29.37 10.15 9.83
CA ALA A 511 30.60 10.37 10.59
C ALA A 511 30.71 11.76 11.25
N GLY A 512 30.00 12.77 10.76
CA GLY A 512 29.96 14.13 11.35
C GLY A 512 28.91 14.34 12.44
N GLN A 513 28.01 13.39 12.69
CA GLN A 513 26.93 13.51 13.68
C GLN A 513 27.21 12.77 15.00
N GLN A 514 28.24 11.97 15.08
CA GLN A 514 28.61 11.16 16.25
C GLN A 514 29.12 11.95 17.47
N GLY A 515 29.16 13.26 17.43
CA GLY A 515 29.77 14.09 18.50
C GLY A 515 28.84 15.06 19.21
N ARG A 516 27.55 15.08 18.97
CA ARG A 516 26.64 16.02 19.65
C ARG A 516 25.81 15.31 20.72
N ALA A 517 26.02 15.69 21.96
CA ALA A 517 25.16 15.32 23.09
C ALA A 517 23.70 15.68 22.75
N GLY A 518 22.83 14.68 22.55
CA GLY A 518 21.41 14.83 22.31
C GLY A 518 20.91 14.73 20.85
N GLY A 519 21.75 14.34 19.87
CA GLY A 519 21.35 14.23 18.46
C GLY A 519 22.14 13.17 17.69
N GLY A 520 22.35 11.99 18.26
CA GLY A 520 23.04 10.88 17.58
C GLY A 520 22.19 10.32 16.43
N SER A 521 22.86 9.99 15.30
CA SER A 521 22.23 9.18 14.25
C SER A 521 21.83 7.82 14.84
N TYR A 522 20.73 7.22 14.34
CA TYR A 522 20.34 5.87 14.72
C TYR A 522 21.49 4.87 14.47
N PRO A 523 21.79 3.95 15.42
CA PRO A 523 22.91 3.02 15.28
C PRO A 523 22.57 1.95 14.22
N MET A 524 23.21 2.06 13.05
CA MET A 524 22.96 1.16 11.92
C MET A 524 23.73 -0.17 11.98
N GLY A 525 24.76 -0.27 12.83
CA GLY A 525 25.48 -1.53 13.05
C GLY A 525 24.53 -2.60 13.61
N GLY A 526 24.48 -3.77 12.95
CA GLY A 526 23.55 -4.85 13.31
C GLY A 526 22.07 -4.52 13.11
N TYR A 527 21.74 -3.48 12.32
CA TYR A 527 20.35 -3.13 11.98
C TYR A 527 19.63 -4.31 11.34
N GLN A 528 18.43 -4.61 11.80
CA GLN A 528 17.60 -5.69 11.27
C GLN A 528 16.48 -5.11 10.41
N MET A 529 16.82 -4.72 9.18
CA MET A 529 15.89 -4.09 8.26
C MET A 529 14.77 -5.05 7.86
N LEU A 530 13.53 -4.69 8.14
CA LEU A 530 12.38 -5.41 7.58
C LEU A 530 12.36 -5.22 6.05
N VAL A 531 12.49 -6.31 5.30
CA VAL A 531 12.41 -6.34 3.84
C VAL A 531 10.97 -6.61 3.40
N ARG A 532 10.33 -7.62 4.03
CA ARG A 532 8.93 -7.98 3.81
C ARG A 532 8.38 -8.71 5.04
N GLY A 533 7.20 -8.32 5.45
CA GLY A 533 6.41 -9.04 6.43
C GLY A 533 5.03 -9.37 5.88
N GLU A 534 4.45 -10.48 6.30
CA GLU A 534 3.07 -10.83 6.01
C GLU A 534 2.49 -11.71 7.12
N ILE A 535 1.17 -11.61 7.31
CA ILE A 535 0.41 -12.37 8.30
C ILE A 535 -0.55 -13.33 7.61
N MET A 536 -0.72 -14.53 8.19
CA MET A 536 -1.73 -15.50 7.80
C MET A 536 -2.57 -15.87 9.02
N ARG A 537 -3.87 -15.62 8.97
CA ARG A 537 -4.80 -16.15 9.96
C ARG A 537 -5.01 -17.63 9.74
N GLY A 538 -4.53 -18.44 10.66
CA GLY A 538 -4.36 -19.88 10.47
C GLY A 538 -5.63 -20.65 10.15
N LYS A 539 -6.81 -20.21 10.62
CA LYS A 539 -8.09 -20.84 10.24
C LYS A 539 -8.34 -20.82 8.74
N PHE A 540 -7.73 -19.91 8.00
CA PHE A 540 -7.85 -19.79 6.54
C PHE A 540 -6.77 -20.55 5.76
N ARG A 541 -5.86 -21.29 6.41
CA ARG A 541 -4.73 -22.00 5.78
C ARG A 541 -5.09 -22.91 4.60
N ASN A 542 -6.33 -23.42 4.60
CA ASN A 542 -6.81 -24.31 3.54
C ASN A 542 -7.79 -23.63 2.58
N SER A 543 -8.55 -22.63 3.05
CA SER A 543 -9.54 -21.90 2.25
C SER A 543 -9.92 -20.60 2.96
N PHE A 544 -9.95 -19.51 2.23
CA PHE A 544 -10.48 -18.24 2.72
C PHE A 544 -12.02 -18.24 2.79
N GLU A 545 -12.68 -19.09 2.02
CA GLU A 545 -14.14 -19.19 1.99
C GLU A 545 -14.68 -20.08 3.11
N THR A 546 -13.96 -21.16 3.42
CA THR A 546 -14.36 -22.17 4.39
C THR A 546 -13.26 -22.39 5.41
N PRO A 547 -13.20 -21.54 6.47
CA PRO A 547 -12.19 -21.68 7.50
C PRO A 547 -12.32 -22.99 8.27
N ALA A 548 -11.20 -23.52 8.75
CA ALA A 548 -11.15 -24.77 9.49
C ALA A 548 -10.31 -24.64 10.78
N PRO A 549 -10.74 -25.23 11.92
CA PRO A 549 -9.97 -25.25 13.13
C PRO A 549 -8.70 -26.09 12.97
N PHE A 550 -7.67 -25.78 13.77
CA PHE A 550 -6.57 -26.70 14.01
C PHE A 550 -7.03 -27.83 14.93
N THR A 551 -6.43 -29.00 14.76
CA THR A 551 -6.49 -30.06 15.75
C THR A 551 -5.37 -29.84 16.76
N PRO A 552 -5.65 -29.64 18.05
CA PRO A 552 -4.62 -29.37 19.05
C PRO A 552 -3.47 -30.38 19.03
N ASN A 553 -2.24 -29.89 19.00
CA ASN A 553 -0.99 -30.64 18.97
C ASN A 553 -0.75 -31.52 17.72
N LYS A 554 -1.63 -31.52 16.74
CA LYS A 554 -1.41 -32.19 15.45
C LYS A 554 -0.56 -31.30 14.55
N ILE A 555 0.40 -31.89 13.84
CA ILE A 555 1.18 -31.16 12.84
C ILE A 555 0.31 -30.91 11.60
N GLU A 556 0.19 -29.66 11.21
CA GLU A 556 -0.55 -29.21 10.04
C GLU A 556 0.31 -28.25 9.21
N LYS A 557 -0.01 -28.10 7.93
CA LYS A 557 0.66 -27.17 7.03
C LYS A 557 -0.03 -25.81 7.04
N VAL A 558 0.79 -24.76 7.08
CA VAL A 558 0.39 -23.37 6.84
C VAL A 558 1.25 -22.85 5.71
N LYS A 559 0.63 -22.62 4.55
CA LYS A 559 1.32 -22.16 3.36
C LYS A 559 0.63 -20.92 2.81
N PHE A 560 1.41 -19.84 2.61
CA PHE A 560 0.88 -18.58 2.08
C PHE A 560 1.97 -17.76 1.39
N ASP A 561 1.52 -16.88 0.49
CA ASP A 561 2.40 -15.98 -0.24
C ASP A 561 2.59 -14.67 0.54
N LEU A 562 3.82 -14.18 0.58
CA LEU A 562 4.13 -12.81 0.94
C LEU A 562 4.17 -11.98 -0.34
N PRO A 563 3.83 -10.67 -0.30
CA PRO A 563 3.96 -9.80 -1.46
C PRO A 563 5.36 -9.82 -2.05
N ASP A 564 5.45 -9.60 -3.36
CA ASP A 564 6.71 -9.63 -4.10
C ASP A 564 7.78 -8.76 -3.45
N VAL A 565 9.02 -9.21 -3.53
CA VAL A 565 10.22 -8.50 -3.05
C VAL A 565 11.10 -8.11 -4.22
N ALA A 566 11.87 -7.03 -4.05
CA ALA A 566 12.98 -6.61 -4.89
C ALA A 566 14.08 -6.09 -3.97
N HIS A 567 14.99 -6.98 -3.58
CA HIS A 567 16.01 -6.69 -2.59
C HIS A 567 17.28 -7.49 -2.81
N THR A 568 18.42 -6.85 -2.58
CA THR A 568 19.74 -7.50 -2.59
C THR A 568 20.34 -7.50 -1.19
N PHE A 569 20.37 -8.67 -0.57
CA PHE A 569 21.17 -8.89 0.64
C PHE A 569 22.64 -8.82 0.23
N LYS A 570 23.38 -7.87 0.76
CA LYS A 570 24.77 -7.66 0.38
C LYS A 570 25.69 -8.70 1.02
N LYS A 571 26.79 -9.00 0.35
CA LYS A 571 27.92 -9.71 0.97
C LYS A 571 28.27 -9.07 2.32
N GLY A 572 28.46 -9.90 3.34
CA GLY A 572 28.72 -9.44 4.72
C GLY A 572 27.45 -9.29 5.57
N HIS A 573 26.26 -9.25 4.95
CA HIS A 573 24.97 -9.28 5.65
C HIS A 573 24.54 -10.70 6.01
N ARG A 574 23.39 -10.84 6.68
CA ARG A 574 22.72 -12.13 6.92
C ARG A 574 21.25 -12.02 6.53
N LEU A 575 20.69 -13.08 5.98
CA LEU A 575 19.24 -13.22 5.86
C LEU A 575 18.69 -13.76 7.20
N MET A 576 17.69 -13.09 7.76
CA MET A 576 16.97 -13.55 8.94
C MET A 576 15.48 -13.72 8.62
N ILE A 577 14.88 -14.74 9.21
CA ILE A 577 13.41 -14.94 9.24
C ILE A 577 12.96 -14.84 10.70
N GLN A 578 11.93 -14.02 10.94
CA GLN A 578 11.21 -14.01 12.22
C GLN A 578 9.83 -14.61 12.05
N ILE A 579 9.38 -15.38 13.07
CA ILE A 579 8.03 -15.94 13.14
C ILE A 579 7.44 -15.58 14.49
N GLN A 580 6.23 -15.03 14.48
CA GLN A 580 5.44 -14.62 15.64
C GLN A 580 3.95 -14.79 15.37
N SER A 581 3.09 -14.72 16.41
CA SER A 581 1.63 -14.90 16.27
C SER A 581 0.81 -13.63 16.53
N SER A 582 1.44 -12.47 16.54
CA SER A 582 0.75 -11.18 16.61
C SER A 582 1.59 -10.08 15.97
N TRP A 583 0.94 -9.08 15.44
CA TRP A 583 1.54 -7.88 14.84
C TRP A 583 0.71 -6.68 15.30
N PHE A 584 0.74 -6.45 16.60
CA PHE A 584 -0.24 -5.60 17.27
C PHE A 584 0.24 -4.15 17.42
N PRO A 585 -0.65 -3.15 17.35
CA PRO A 585 -2.08 -3.21 17.05
C PRO A 585 -2.39 -3.12 15.56
N LEU A 586 -1.41 -3.25 14.67
CA LEU A 586 -1.61 -3.24 13.23
C LEU A 586 -2.71 -4.24 12.85
N ALA A 587 -2.48 -5.54 13.14
CA ALA A 587 -3.50 -6.57 13.04
C ALA A 587 -4.20 -6.82 14.38
N ASP A 588 -5.45 -7.28 14.32
CA ASP A 588 -6.22 -7.72 15.48
C ASP A 588 -5.58 -8.96 16.12
N ARG A 589 -5.86 -9.14 17.42
CA ARG A 589 -5.33 -10.30 18.17
C ARG A 589 -6.14 -11.55 17.88
N ASN A 590 -5.47 -12.65 17.56
CA ASN A 590 -6.12 -13.94 17.47
C ASN A 590 -6.45 -14.47 18.89
N PRO A 591 -7.69 -14.92 19.17
CA PRO A 591 -8.07 -15.54 20.45
C PRO A 591 -7.35 -16.87 20.74
N GLN A 592 -6.60 -17.45 19.79
CA GLN A 592 -6.03 -18.82 19.81
C GLN A 592 -7.13 -19.90 19.85
N LYS A 593 -8.36 -19.51 19.53
CA LYS A 593 -9.56 -20.33 19.51
C LYS A 593 -10.31 -20.09 18.21
N PHE A 594 -10.80 -21.16 17.60
CA PHE A 594 -11.60 -21.08 16.38
C PHE A 594 -12.96 -20.46 16.67
N VAL A 595 -13.08 -19.16 16.42
CA VAL A 595 -14.31 -18.36 16.61
C VAL A 595 -14.46 -17.34 15.51
N ASN A 596 -15.66 -16.76 15.39
CA ASN A 596 -15.82 -15.53 14.62
C ASN A 596 -15.19 -14.36 15.40
N ILE A 597 -14.13 -13.78 14.88
CA ILE A 597 -13.34 -12.73 15.54
C ILE A 597 -14.16 -11.47 15.85
N TYR A 598 -15.16 -11.16 15.03
CA TYR A 598 -16.02 -10.00 15.21
C TYR A 598 -17.05 -10.17 16.34
N GLU A 599 -17.31 -11.41 16.75
CA GLU A 599 -18.23 -11.76 17.83
C GLU A 599 -17.52 -12.22 19.10
N ALA A 600 -16.21 -12.43 19.04
CA ALA A 600 -15.42 -12.94 20.15
C ALA A 600 -15.51 -12.02 21.39
N ASP A 601 -15.68 -12.64 22.55
CA ASP A 601 -15.59 -11.98 23.86
C ASP A 601 -14.19 -12.15 24.45
N ILE A 602 -13.83 -11.34 25.44
CA ILE A 602 -12.50 -11.39 26.08
C ILE A 602 -12.20 -12.75 26.69
N THR A 603 -13.22 -13.49 27.09
CA THR A 603 -13.11 -14.85 27.65
C THR A 603 -12.75 -15.92 26.62
N ASP A 604 -12.82 -15.61 25.32
CA ASP A 604 -12.37 -16.50 24.24
C ASP A 604 -10.85 -16.45 24.05
N PHE A 605 -10.20 -15.38 24.53
CA PHE A 605 -8.76 -15.18 24.36
C PHE A 605 -7.98 -16.03 25.34
N GLN A 606 -7.10 -16.88 24.84
CA GLN A 606 -6.29 -17.80 25.63
C GLN A 606 -4.85 -17.87 25.14
N LYS A 607 -3.93 -18.24 26.02
CA LYS A 607 -2.56 -18.54 25.63
C LYS A 607 -2.49 -19.84 24.85
N ALA A 608 -1.60 -19.91 23.86
CA ALA A 608 -1.31 -21.13 23.14
C ALA A 608 0.19 -21.32 22.94
N THR A 609 0.66 -22.56 23.00
CA THR A 609 2.01 -22.92 22.56
C THR A 609 1.97 -23.18 21.06
N ILE A 610 2.83 -22.48 20.33
CA ILE A 610 3.01 -22.60 18.89
C ILE A 610 4.36 -23.27 18.63
N ARG A 611 4.37 -24.33 17.80
CA ARG A 611 5.59 -25.05 17.40
C ARG A 611 5.79 -24.97 15.90
N ILE A 612 7.00 -24.60 15.49
CA ILE A 612 7.46 -24.65 14.11
C ILE A 612 8.39 -25.84 13.99
N HIS A 613 7.96 -26.83 13.19
CA HIS A 613 8.71 -28.07 12.99
C HIS A 613 9.78 -27.90 11.91
N HIS A 614 10.97 -28.40 12.18
CA HIS A 614 12.12 -28.37 11.28
C HIS A 614 12.91 -29.70 11.37
N ASP A 615 12.20 -30.80 11.25
CA ASP A 615 12.78 -32.15 11.16
C ASP A 615 12.77 -32.66 9.69
N ALA A 616 13.38 -33.82 9.46
CA ALA A 616 13.51 -34.40 8.12
C ALA A 616 12.15 -34.65 7.41
N THR A 617 11.10 -34.92 8.19
CA THR A 617 9.73 -35.19 7.68
C THR A 617 8.91 -33.90 7.57
N ASN A 618 9.01 -33.01 8.55
CA ASN A 618 8.24 -31.79 8.69
C ASN A 618 9.16 -30.56 8.58
N SER A 619 9.77 -30.40 7.41
CA SER A 619 10.76 -29.35 7.16
C SER A 619 10.08 -28.04 6.76
N SER A 620 9.86 -27.14 7.72
CA SER A 620 9.44 -25.76 7.42
C SER A 620 10.51 -25.04 6.61
N ASN A 621 10.07 -24.20 5.69
CA ASN A 621 10.96 -23.44 4.81
C ASN A 621 10.30 -22.17 4.29
N ILE A 622 11.11 -21.27 3.77
CA ILE A 622 10.69 -20.13 2.96
C ILE A 622 11.21 -20.34 1.54
N ILE A 623 10.34 -20.27 0.56
CA ILE A 623 10.71 -20.35 -0.85
C ILE A 623 11.03 -18.95 -1.35
N LEU A 624 12.28 -18.72 -1.73
CA LEU A 624 12.81 -17.43 -2.13
C LEU A 624 12.99 -17.36 -3.66
N PRO A 625 12.53 -16.26 -4.33
CA PRO A 625 12.68 -16.05 -5.77
C PRO A 625 14.08 -15.47 -6.06
N VAL A 626 15.11 -16.32 -6.11
CA VAL A 626 16.52 -15.91 -6.31
C VAL A 626 16.78 -15.63 -7.79
N ILE A 627 17.34 -14.45 -8.12
CA ILE A 627 17.87 -14.16 -9.47
C ILE A 627 19.14 -14.98 -9.69
N LYS A 628 19.24 -15.61 -10.87
CA LYS A 628 20.45 -16.34 -11.32
C LYS A 628 21.42 -15.44 -12.06
#